data_e90da1b72248efb28222e29b5b002845
#
_entry.id   e90da1b72248efb28222e29b5b002845
#
_cell.length_a   1.000
_cell.length_b   1.000
_cell.length_c   1.000
_cell.angle_alpha   90.00
_cell.angle_beta   90.00
_cell.angle_gamma   90.00
#
_symmetry.space_group_name_H-M   'P 1'
#
loop_
_entity.id
_entity.type
_entity.pdbx_description
1 polymer ?
#
loop_
_entity_poly.entity_id
_entity_poly.type
_entity_poly.pdbx_seq_one_letter_code
_entity_poly.pdbx_strand_id
1 'polypeptide(L)'
;MSRITILTESDLRAVVQLDVSAVDCIERAFAALATQAVAMPPILRLDIPQFRGEVDVKTAYVPGFDGFAIKVSPGFFDNPKLGLPSLNGLMILFSAKTGLVEALLLDNGYLTDVRTAAAGAVAARHLSRPDASVAAVFGAGMQAQLQLQALMLVRPLTSARIWARNHAKARKLAADFTSRHGIDVAAVADPREAVRNADIIVTTTPAEKPVLMAEWLEPGQHLTAMGSDAEHKNEIDPAVFAKARYIADRITQTRVLGELHHAIKTGAVAEDRHFDELGAVVAGKAPGRTSAEEITFADLTGTGVQDTAIANLAVSRARDAGSGQTIDNKIDKGDAA
;
A
#
# COMPACT_ATOMS: atom_id res chain seq x y z
N MET A 1 -1.66 -10.96 -34.85
CA MET A 1 -0.91 -11.78 -33.89
C MET A 1 -0.91 -11.03 -32.57
N SER A 2 -1.32 -11.64 -31.48
CA SER A 2 -1.21 -11.05 -30.14
C SER A 2 0.19 -11.37 -29.61
N ARG A 3 0.93 -10.35 -29.16
CA ARG A 3 2.21 -10.52 -28.47
C ARG A 3 2.01 -10.35 -26.99
N ILE A 4 2.54 -11.27 -26.20
CA ILE A 4 2.50 -11.21 -24.75
C ILE A 4 3.94 -10.98 -24.26
N THR A 5 4.15 -9.96 -23.44
CA THR A 5 5.43 -9.71 -22.78
C THR A 5 5.46 -10.42 -21.42
N ILE A 6 6.49 -11.21 -21.15
CA ILE A 6 6.73 -11.80 -19.83
C ILE A 6 7.85 -11.01 -19.17
N LEU A 7 7.58 -10.49 -17.97
CA LEU A 7 8.53 -9.75 -17.15
C LEU A 7 8.75 -10.51 -15.84
N THR A 8 10.00 -10.89 -15.58
CA THR A 8 10.42 -11.48 -14.30
C THR A 8 10.61 -10.40 -13.23
N GLU A 9 10.72 -10.79 -11.97
CA GLU A 9 11.05 -9.86 -10.89
C GLU A 9 12.33 -9.06 -11.18
N SER A 10 13.35 -9.70 -11.77
CA SER A 10 14.59 -9.03 -12.15
C SER A 10 14.37 -7.93 -13.20
N ASP A 11 13.56 -8.23 -14.25
CA ASP A 11 13.21 -7.24 -15.27
C ASP A 11 12.44 -6.06 -14.65
N LEU A 12 11.49 -6.37 -13.78
CA LEU A 12 10.65 -5.37 -13.11
C LEU A 12 11.45 -4.49 -12.15
N ARG A 13 12.39 -5.08 -11.39
CA ARG A 13 13.31 -4.31 -10.53
C ARG A 13 14.23 -3.39 -11.31
N ALA A 14 14.59 -3.74 -12.53
CA ALA A 14 15.43 -2.89 -13.39
C ALA A 14 14.66 -1.65 -13.89
N VAL A 15 13.35 -1.75 -14.12
CA VAL A 15 12.56 -0.67 -14.74
C VAL A 15 11.64 0.08 -13.78
N VAL A 16 11.24 -0.52 -12.67
CA VAL A 16 10.38 0.12 -11.65
C VAL A 16 11.15 0.22 -10.34
N GLN A 17 11.36 1.44 -9.88
CA GLN A 17 11.94 1.74 -8.57
C GLN A 17 10.89 2.44 -7.71
N LEU A 18 11.06 2.42 -6.39
CA LEU A 18 10.32 3.30 -5.50
C LEU A 18 10.89 4.71 -5.63
N ASP A 19 10.35 5.48 -6.55
CA ASP A 19 10.74 6.84 -6.90
C ASP A 19 9.52 7.80 -6.92
N VAL A 20 9.77 9.09 -7.10
CA VAL A 20 8.71 10.11 -7.19
C VAL A 20 7.71 9.77 -8.30
N SER A 21 8.17 9.22 -9.42
CA SER A 21 7.30 8.85 -10.54
C SER A 21 6.36 7.68 -10.21
N ALA A 22 6.80 6.72 -9.37
CA ALA A 22 5.93 5.68 -8.83
C ALA A 22 4.89 6.27 -7.86
N VAL A 23 5.29 7.21 -7.01
CA VAL A 23 4.36 7.94 -6.11
C VAL A 23 3.32 8.70 -6.94
N ASP A 24 3.74 9.46 -7.95
CA ASP A 24 2.85 10.23 -8.81
C ASP A 24 1.90 9.32 -9.63
N CYS A 25 2.35 8.13 -10.00
CA CYS A 25 1.52 7.12 -10.66
C CYS A 25 0.38 6.66 -9.74
N ILE A 26 0.67 6.34 -8.47
CA ILE A 26 -0.33 5.92 -7.49
C ILE A 26 -1.23 7.09 -7.08
N GLU A 27 -0.71 8.31 -7.01
CA GLU A 27 -1.51 9.51 -6.76
C GLU A 27 -2.58 9.72 -7.84
N ARG A 28 -2.21 9.59 -9.13
CA ARG A 28 -3.17 9.64 -10.24
C ARG A 28 -4.22 8.53 -10.15
N ALA A 29 -3.84 7.32 -9.70
CA ALA A 29 -4.78 6.23 -9.50
C ALA A 29 -5.82 6.54 -8.40
N PHE A 30 -5.39 7.15 -7.29
CA PHE A 30 -6.31 7.63 -6.26
C PHE A 30 -7.23 8.75 -6.77
N ALA A 31 -6.69 9.73 -7.50
CA ALA A 31 -7.49 10.79 -8.09
C ALA A 31 -8.58 10.25 -9.03
N ALA A 32 -8.28 9.19 -9.78
CA ALA A 32 -9.23 8.56 -10.68
C ALA A 32 -10.44 7.98 -9.95
N LEU A 33 -10.28 7.43 -8.74
CA LEU A 33 -11.41 6.96 -7.92
C LEU A 33 -12.45 8.05 -7.63
N ALA A 34 -12.03 9.29 -7.50
CA ALA A 34 -12.91 10.42 -7.20
C ALA A 34 -13.41 11.17 -8.44
N THR A 35 -12.76 10.99 -9.60
CA THR A 35 -13.00 11.81 -10.79
C THR A 35 -13.54 11.04 -11.99
N GLN A 36 -13.47 9.71 -11.96
CA GLN A 36 -13.81 8.85 -13.08
C GLN A 36 -14.75 7.72 -12.69
N ALA A 37 -15.42 7.12 -13.66
CA ALA A 37 -16.27 5.94 -13.46
C ALA A 37 -15.41 4.66 -13.41
N VAL A 38 -14.65 4.52 -12.33
CA VAL A 38 -13.80 3.34 -12.11
C VAL A 38 -14.66 2.13 -11.76
N ALA A 39 -14.42 1.01 -12.45
CA ALA A 39 -15.01 -0.28 -12.08
C ALA A 39 -13.99 -1.06 -11.24
N MET A 40 -14.29 -1.26 -9.97
CA MET A 40 -13.45 -1.98 -9.02
C MET A 40 -14.33 -2.93 -8.21
N PRO A 41 -14.38 -4.23 -8.58
CA PRO A 41 -15.15 -5.23 -7.84
C PRO A 41 -14.53 -5.49 -6.46
N PRO A 42 -15.32 -6.08 -5.53
CA PRO A 42 -14.79 -6.54 -4.25
C PRO A 42 -13.61 -7.50 -4.42
N ILE A 43 -12.75 -7.56 -3.41
CA ILE A 43 -11.62 -8.50 -3.37
C ILE A 43 -12.18 -9.92 -3.37
N LEU A 44 -11.71 -10.76 -4.32
CA LEU A 44 -11.95 -12.19 -4.25
C LEU A 44 -10.89 -12.79 -3.32
N ARG A 45 -11.34 -13.43 -2.26
CA ARG A 45 -10.48 -14.08 -1.28
C ARG A 45 -10.72 -15.58 -1.28
N LEU A 46 -9.63 -16.35 -1.28
CA LEU A 46 -9.60 -17.78 -1.11
C LEU A 46 -8.74 -18.13 0.09
N ASP A 47 -9.33 -18.73 1.13
CA ASP A 47 -8.61 -19.21 2.31
C ASP A 47 -8.22 -20.68 2.17
N ILE A 48 -7.00 -21.00 2.61
CA ILE A 48 -6.43 -22.36 2.61
C ILE A 48 -5.94 -22.67 4.04
N PRO A 49 -6.85 -22.89 5.01
CA PRO A 49 -6.55 -22.87 6.44
C PRO A 49 -5.54 -23.93 6.87
N GLN A 50 -5.57 -25.10 6.26
CA GLN A 50 -4.66 -26.21 6.60
C GLN A 50 -3.18 -25.87 6.41
N PHE A 51 -2.86 -24.89 5.56
CA PHE A 51 -1.49 -24.41 5.31
C PHE A 51 -1.29 -22.96 5.78
N ARG A 52 -2.22 -22.41 6.54
CA ARG A 52 -2.26 -20.99 6.90
C ARG A 52 -2.04 -20.11 5.68
N GLY A 53 -2.71 -20.50 4.58
CA GLY A 53 -2.63 -19.85 3.29
C GLY A 53 -3.87 -19.01 3.01
N GLU A 54 -3.67 -17.94 2.27
CA GLU A 54 -4.72 -17.08 1.69
C GLU A 54 -4.31 -16.65 0.29
N VAL A 55 -5.28 -16.38 -0.57
CA VAL A 55 -5.03 -15.79 -1.89
C VAL A 55 -6.02 -14.66 -2.12
N ASP A 56 -5.53 -13.46 -2.31
CA ASP A 56 -6.35 -12.32 -2.71
C ASP A 56 -6.20 -12.03 -4.19
N VAL A 57 -7.34 -11.85 -4.88
CA VAL A 57 -7.39 -11.38 -6.27
C VAL A 57 -8.01 -9.99 -6.30
N LYS A 58 -7.27 -9.02 -6.83
CA LYS A 58 -7.68 -7.62 -6.94
C LYS A 58 -7.59 -7.15 -8.39
N THR A 59 -8.55 -6.35 -8.82
CA THR A 59 -8.56 -5.76 -10.16
C THR A 59 -9.30 -4.43 -10.15
N ALA A 60 -9.02 -3.58 -11.14
CA ALA A 60 -9.81 -2.40 -11.44
C ALA A 60 -9.65 -2.01 -12.90
N TYR A 61 -10.75 -1.61 -13.53
CA TYR A 61 -10.71 -0.85 -14.79
C TYR A 61 -10.76 0.64 -14.46
N VAL A 62 -9.77 1.36 -14.94
CA VAL A 62 -9.64 2.82 -14.78
C VAL A 62 -9.73 3.44 -16.15
N PRO A 63 -10.76 4.25 -16.45
CA PRO A 63 -10.85 4.96 -17.74
C PRO A 63 -9.56 5.77 -18.01
N GLY A 64 -9.09 5.74 -19.26
CA GLY A 64 -7.87 6.44 -19.66
C GLY A 64 -6.56 5.67 -19.49
N PHE A 65 -6.56 4.52 -18.83
CA PHE A 65 -5.43 3.59 -18.89
C PHE A 65 -5.56 2.65 -20.08
N ASP A 66 -4.44 2.32 -20.72
CA ASP A 66 -4.43 1.42 -21.88
C ASP A 66 -4.74 -0.03 -21.50
N GLY A 67 -4.41 -0.43 -20.27
CA GLY A 67 -4.66 -1.75 -19.74
C GLY A 67 -5.29 -1.74 -18.35
N PHE A 68 -5.91 -2.88 -17.99
CA PHE A 68 -6.33 -3.18 -16.62
C PHE A 68 -5.59 -4.42 -16.11
N ALA A 69 -5.23 -4.44 -14.83
CA ALA A 69 -4.51 -5.54 -14.23
C ALA A 69 -5.43 -6.43 -13.39
N ILE A 70 -5.16 -7.74 -13.43
CA ILE A 70 -5.62 -8.70 -12.43
C ILE A 70 -4.38 -9.12 -11.63
N LYS A 71 -4.37 -8.77 -10.35
CA LYS A 71 -3.33 -9.19 -9.42
C LYS A 71 -3.78 -10.42 -8.64
N VAL A 72 -2.90 -11.40 -8.51
CA VAL A 72 -3.06 -12.57 -7.64
C VAL A 72 -1.96 -12.52 -6.59
N SER A 73 -2.33 -12.47 -5.31
CA SER A 73 -1.41 -12.34 -4.17
C SER A 73 -1.62 -13.48 -3.17
N PRO A 74 -0.90 -14.60 -3.30
CA PRO A 74 -0.88 -15.64 -2.27
C PRO A 74 -0.04 -15.22 -1.05
N GLY A 75 -0.58 -15.52 0.13
CA GLY A 75 0.13 -15.43 1.41
C GLY A 75 0.10 -16.78 2.11
N PHE A 76 1.26 -17.37 2.38
CA PHE A 76 1.40 -18.62 3.10
C PHE A 76 2.31 -18.42 4.31
N PHE A 77 1.72 -18.24 5.48
CA PHE A 77 2.42 -17.74 6.66
C PHE A 77 3.31 -18.77 7.35
N ASP A 78 3.26 -20.03 6.94
CA ASP A 78 4.19 -21.08 7.40
C ASP A 78 5.41 -21.28 6.46
N ASN A 79 5.43 -20.67 5.30
CA ASN A 79 6.55 -20.72 4.34
C ASN A 79 7.93 -20.39 4.96
N PRO A 80 8.07 -19.43 5.89
CA PRO A 80 9.36 -19.17 6.53
C PRO A 80 9.96 -20.36 7.27
N LYS A 81 9.14 -21.33 7.71
CA LYS A 81 9.61 -22.58 8.30
C LYS A 81 10.30 -23.49 7.27
N LEU A 82 9.98 -23.27 5.98
CA LEU A 82 10.56 -23.99 4.83
C LEU A 82 11.66 -23.19 4.11
N GLY A 83 12.03 -22.01 4.65
CA GLY A 83 13.00 -21.11 4.01
C GLY A 83 12.43 -20.34 2.81
N LEU A 84 11.10 -20.31 2.64
CA LEU A 84 10.42 -19.62 1.55
C LEU A 84 9.79 -18.30 2.06
N PRO A 85 9.55 -17.31 1.16
CA PRO A 85 8.85 -16.08 1.52
C PRO A 85 7.38 -16.37 1.86
N SER A 86 6.83 -15.64 2.84
CA SER A 86 5.41 -15.73 3.20
C SER A 86 4.48 -15.18 2.13
N LEU A 87 4.91 -14.15 1.41
CA LEU A 87 4.14 -13.47 0.39
C LEU A 87 4.75 -13.73 -0.98
N ASN A 88 3.90 -13.83 -1.97
CA ASN A 88 4.26 -13.92 -3.38
C ASN A 88 3.19 -13.19 -4.21
N GLY A 89 3.36 -13.13 -5.51
CA GLY A 89 2.35 -12.53 -6.38
C GLY A 89 2.73 -12.54 -7.84
N LEU A 90 1.72 -12.25 -8.64
CA LEU A 90 1.87 -11.92 -10.05
C LEU A 90 0.76 -10.96 -10.46
N MET A 91 0.97 -10.27 -11.59
CA MET A 91 -0.08 -9.50 -12.24
C MET A 91 -0.19 -9.90 -13.70
N ILE A 92 -1.43 -9.90 -14.22
CA ILE A 92 -1.72 -10.07 -15.64
C ILE A 92 -2.27 -8.74 -16.13
N LEU A 93 -1.62 -8.13 -17.12
CA LEU A 93 -2.13 -6.92 -17.77
C LEU A 93 -2.90 -7.29 -19.03
N PHE A 94 -4.12 -6.81 -19.11
CA PHE A 94 -5.01 -6.96 -20.26
C PHE A 94 -5.21 -5.63 -20.95
N SER A 95 -5.34 -5.64 -22.27
CA SER A 95 -5.76 -4.47 -23.04
C SER A 95 -7.15 -4.01 -22.61
N ALA A 96 -7.31 -2.74 -22.24
CA ALA A 96 -8.62 -2.18 -21.92
C ALA A 96 -9.55 -2.04 -23.13
N LYS A 97 -9.01 -2.16 -24.36
CA LYS A 97 -9.77 -2.04 -25.61
C LYS A 97 -10.25 -3.40 -26.15
N THR A 98 -9.42 -4.44 -25.98
CA THR A 98 -9.65 -5.73 -26.67
C THR A 98 -9.82 -6.89 -25.71
N GLY A 99 -9.47 -6.75 -24.42
CA GLY A 99 -9.46 -7.81 -23.45
C GLY A 99 -8.35 -8.86 -23.67
N LEU A 100 -7.44 -8.63 -24.61
CA LEU A 100 -6.33 -9.53 -24.84
C LEU A 100 -5.25 -9.35 -23.78
N VAL A 101 -4.56 -10.45 -23.41
CA VAL A 101 -3.40 -10.37 -22.53
C VAL A 101 -2.26 -9.64 -23.24
N GLU A 102 -1.73 -8.61 -22.60
CA GLU A 102 -0.57 -7.84 -23.07
C GLU A 102 0.72 -8.22 -22.33
N ALA A 103 0.64 -8.51 -21.03
CA ALA A 103 1.80 -8.89 -20.25
C ALA A 103 1.48 -9.82 -19.07
N LEU A 104 2.47 -10.65 -18.73
CA LEU A 104 2.54 -11.43 -17.49
C LEU A 104 3.70 -10.84 -16.65
N LEU A 105 3.38 -10.33 -15.47
CA LEU A 105 4.32 -9.72 -14.54
C LEU A 105 4.56 -10.71 -13.39
N LEU A 106 5.62 -11.52 -13.50
CA LEU A 106 6.02 -12.53 -12.52
C LEU A 106 6.89 -11.86 -11.44
N ASP A 107 6.27 -10.99 -10.66
CA ASP A 107 6.94 -10.02 -9.79
C ASP A 107 7.26 -10.55 -8.39
N ASN A 108 6.78 -11.73 -8.03
CA ASN A 108 6.90 -12.30 -6.68
C ASN A 108 6.41 -11.34 -5.57
N GLY A 109 5.49 -10.41 -5.89
CA GLY A 109 4.97 -9.40 -4.99
C GLY A 109 5.74 -8.07 -4.98
N TYR A 110 6.80 -7.93 -5.76
CA TYR A 110 7.62 -6.70 -5.81
C TYR A 110 6.82 -5.45 -6.16
N LEU A 111 5.99 -5.52 -7.20
CA LEU A 111 5.16 -4.36 -7.59
C LEU A 111 4.11 -4.03 -6.52
N THR A 112 3.61 -5.04 -5.82
CA THR A 112 2.72 -4.84 -4.67
C THR A 112 3.45 -4.08 -3.55
N ASP A 113 4.71 -4.43 -3.27
CA ASP A 113 5.52 -3.73 -2.28
C ASP A 113 5.74 -2.26 -2.67
N VAL A 114 6.13 -2.00 -3.91
CA VAL A 114 6.39 -0.64 -4.41
C VAL A 114 5.11 0.22 -4.38
N ARG A 115 3.95 -0.30 -4.90
CA ARG A 115 2.71 0.48 -4.94
C ARG A 115 2.15 0.74 -3.54
N THR A 116 2.39 -0.18 -2.59
CA THR A 116 1.98 -0.01 -1.19
C THR A 116 2.78 1.10 -0.51
N ALA A 117 4.09 1.11 -0.71
CA ALA A 117 4.95 2.18 -0.20
C ALA A 117 4.60 3.54 -0.82
N ALA A 118 4.37 3.57 -2.13
CA ALA A 118 3.95 4.77 -2.84
C ALA A 118 2.60 5.30 -2.32
N ALA A 119 1.64 4.43 -1.96
CA ALA A 119 0.37 4.84 -1.37
C ALA A 119 0.54 5.54 -0.02
N GLY A 120 1.45 5.03 0.84
CA GLY A 120 1.80 5.72 2.10
C GLY A 120 2.44 7.08 1.86
N ALA A 121 3.31 7.21 0.84
CA ALA A 121 3.85 8.51 0.44
C ALA A 121 2.76 9.47 -0.04
N VAL A 122 1.78 9.01 -0.84
CA VAL A 122 0.63 9.84 -1.26
C VAL A 122 -0.15 10.32 -0.04
N ALA A 123 -0.49 9.44 0.90
CA ALA A 123 -1.18 9.82 2.12
C ALA A 123 -0.39 10.88 2.91
N ALA A 124 0.91 10.66 3.12
CA ALA A 124 1.78 11.62 3.81
C ALA A 124 1.88 12.95 3.06
N ARG A 125 1.97 12.95 1.72
CA ARG A 125 2.05 14.16 0.88
C ARG A 125 0.86 15.09 1.10
N HIS A 126 -0.35 14.54 1.26
CA HIS A 126 -1.59 15.31 1.37
C HIS A 126 -2.05 15.53 2.82
N LEU A 127 -1.64 14.68 3.75
CA LEU A 127 -2.21 14.66 5.10
C LEU A 127 -1.21 14.99 6.21
N SER A 128 0.10 14.86 6.00
CA SER A 128 1.09 15.31 6.98
C SER A 128 1.46 16.79 6.79
N ARG A 129 2.04 17.40 7.81
CA ARG A 129 2.60 18.75 7.69
C ARG A 129 3.73 18.77 6.64
N PRO A 130 3.91 19.88 5.88
CA PRO A 130 4.98 19.97 4.88
C PRO A 130 6.40 19.90 5.50
N ASP A 131 6.55 20.38 6.73
CA ASP A 131 7.79 20.41 7.51
C ASP A 131 8.04 19.14 8.33
N ALA A 132 7.19 18.12 8.21
CA ALA A 132 7.32 16.86 8.92
C ALA A 132 8.69 16.22 8.66
N SER A 133 9.44 15.96 9.72
CA SER A 133 10.84 15.55 9.65
C SER A 133 11.19 14.32 10.52
N VAL A 134 10.29 13.92 11.41
CA VAL A 134 10.47 12.77 12.31
C VAL A 134 9.43 11.71 12.03
N ALA A 135 9.86 10.50 11.67
CA ALA A 135 8.97 9.37 11.44
C ALA A 135 8.98 8.37 12.61
N ALA A 136 7.86 7.70 12.83
CA ALA A 136 7.74 6.51 13.66
C ALA A 136 7.21 5.35 12.82
N VAL A 137 7.83 4.18 12.93
CA VAL A 137 7.38 2.98 12.20
C VAL A 137 7.14 1.83 13.15
N PHE A 138 5.95 1.28 13.09
CA PHE A 138 5.54 0.08 13.82
C PHE A 138 5.64 -1.12 12.88
N GLY A 139 6.63 -1.97 13.10
CA GLY A 139 7.00 -3.10 12.27
C GLY A 139 8.49 -3.08 11.91
N ALA A 140 9.03 -4.22 11.49
CA ALA A 140 10.43 -4.34 11.04
C ALA A 140 10.53 -5.32 9.85
N GLY A 141 9.50 -5.34 9.02
CA GLY A 141 9.41 -6.09 7.77
C GLY A 141 9.77 -5.25 6.55
N MET A 142 9.50 -5.79 5.35
CA MET A 142 9.73 -5.12 4.06
C MET A 142 8.99 -3.79 3.99
N GLN A 143 7.71 -3.75 4.34
CA GLN A 143 6.93 -2.51 4.29
C GLN A 143 7.45 -1.46 5.28
N ALA A 144 7.96 -1.83 6.46
CA ALA A 144 8.56 -0.86 7.37
C ALA A 144 9.73 -0.10 6.73
N GLN A 145 10.60 -0.83 6.01
CA GLN A 145 11.72 -0.24 5.27
C GLN A 145 11.23 0.63 4.11
N LEU A 146 10.33 0.11 3.29
CA LEU A 146 9.86 0.80 2.09
C LEU A 146 9.03 2.05 2.42
N GLN A 147 8.25 2.04 3.51
CA GLN A 147 7.52 3.21 3.98
C GLN A 147 8.47 4.34 4.38
N LEU A 148 9.55 4.06 5.10
CA LEU A 148 10.56 5.08 5.40
C LEU A 148 11.18 5.65 4.13
N GLN A 149 11.53 4.80 3.15
CA GLN A 149 12.06 5.26 1.85
C GLN A 149 11.04 6.14 1.11
N ALA A 150 9.77 5.73 1.09
CA ALA A 150 8.70 6.46 0.44
C ALA A 150 8.45 7.83 1.10
N LEU A 151 8.49 7.91 2.42
CA LEU A 151 8.37 9.16 3.16
C LEU A 151 9.48 10.14 2.82
N MET A 152 10.72 9.68 2.65
CA MET A 152 11.85 10.53 2.24
C MET A 152 11.69 11.16 0.85
N LEU A 153 10.84 10.58 -0.02
CA LEU A 153 10.53 11.14 -1.33
C LEU A 153 9.61 12.36 -1.26
N VAL A 154 8.85 12.51 -0.17
CA VAL A 154 7.78 13.49 -0.06
C VAL A 154 7.90 14.43 1.14
N ARG A 155 8.77 14.11 2.10
CA ARG A 155 9.02 14.91 3.31
C ARG A 155 10.51 14.98 3.63
N PRO A 156 10.98 16.08 4.25
CA PRO A 156 12.39 16.28 4.61
C PRO A 156 12.75 15.50 5.89
N LEU A 157 12.64 14.16 5.85
CA LEU A 157 12.93 13.33 7.02
C LEU A 157 14.39 13.45 7.43
N THR A 158 14.61 13.72 8.70
CA THR A 158 15.92 13.78 9.35
C THR A 158 16.17 12.63 10.30
N SER A 159 15.08 12.08 10.88
CA SER A 159 15.20 10.96 11.81
C SER A 159 13.96 10.07 11.81
N ALA A 160 14.14 8.84 12.30
CA ALA A 160 13.03 7.92 12.49
C ALA A 160 13.22 7.03 13.72
N ARG A 161 12.13 6.55 14.29
CA ARG A 161 12.11 5.52 15.33
C ARG A 161 11.35 4.30 14.86
N ILE A 162 11.91 3.11 15.12
CA ILE A 162 11.31 1.84 14.75
C ILE A 162 10.99 1.06 16.01
N TRP A 163 9.72 0.70 16.15
CA TRP A 163 9.28 -0.26 17.14
C TRP A 163 8.80 -1.55 16.49
N ALA A 164 9.15 -2.70 17.04
CA ALA A 164 8.59 -3.99 16.65
C ALA A 164 8.65 -4.97 17.83
N ARG A 165 7.72 -5.94 17.87
CA ARG A 165 7.73 -7.03 18.87
C ARG A 165 9.08 -7.75 18.95
N ASN A 166 9.73 -7.93 17.80
CA ASN A 166 11.11 -8.43 17.75
C ASN A 166 12.07 -7.23 17.67
N HIS A 167 12.52 -6.77 18.83
CA HIS A 167 13.42 -5.62 18.94
C HIS A 167 14.77 -5.83 18.21
N ALA A 168 15.26 -7.09 18.12
CA ALA A 168 16.48 -7.37 17.37
C ALA A 168 16.31 -7.09 15.85
N LYS A 169 15.14 -7.43 15.29
CA LYS A 169 14.82 -7.06 13.88
C LYS A 169 14.70 -5.54 13.71
N ALA A 170 14.08 -4.84 14.67
CA ALA A 170 14.01 -3.38 14.65
C ALA A 170 15.40 -2.73 14.67
N ARG A 171 16.30 -3.18 15.56
CA ARG A 171 17.70 -2.70 15.62
C ARG A 171 18.46 -2.95 14.33
N LYS A 172 18.30 -4.15 13.74
CA LYS A 172 18.94 -4.46 12.46
C LYS A 172 18.46 -3.52 11.37
N LEU A 173 17.14 -3.36 11.23
CA LEU A 173 16.54 -2.46 10.23
C LEU A 173 17.01 -1.01 10.44
N ALA A 174 17.03 -0.52 11.68
CA ALA A 174 17.47 0.84 12.01
C ALA A 174 18.94 1.06 11.58
N ALA A 175 19.85 0.16 11.95
CA ALA A 175 21.26 0.26 11.58
C ALA A 175 21.48 0.19 10.06
N ASP A 176 20.81 -0.76 9.39
CA ASP A 176 20.89 -0.92 7.93
C ASP A 176 20.35 0.33 7.21
N PHE A 177 19.28 0.92 7.72
CA PHE A 177 18.66 2.10 7.11
C PHE A 177 19.50 3.36 7.30
N THR A 178 20.00 3.60 8.51
CA THR A 178 20.95 4.73 8.79
C THR A 178 22.17 4.64 7.89
N SER A 179 22.77 3.45 7.77
CA SER A 179 23.96 3.24 6.94
C SER A 179 23.72 3.54 5.44
N ARG A 180 22.54 3.22 4.93
CA ARG A 180 22.23 3.36 3.49
C ARG A 180 21.71 4.75 3.12
N HIS A 181 20.98 5.41 4.02
CA HIS A 181 20.23 6.62 3.69
C HIS A 181 20.71 7.87 4.42
N GLY A 182 21.60 7.74 5.41
CA GLY A 182 22.24 8.86 6.09
C GLY A 182 21.35 9.64 7.04
N ILE A 183 20.13 9.15 7.35
CA ILE A 183 19.26 9.72 8.39
C ILE A 183 19.43 8.95 9.71
N ASP A 184 19.18 9.62 10.83
CA ASP A 184 19.27 9.00 12.16
C ASP A 184 18.05 8.09 12.42
N VAL A 185 18.26 6.77 12.47
CA VAL A 185 17.19 5.81 12.76
C VAL A 185 17.51 5.01 14.00
N ALA A 186 16.64 5.08 15.00
CA ALA A 186 16.77 4.38 16.26
C ALA A 186 15.70 3.29 16.43
N ALA A 187 16.07 2.14 16.96
CA ALA A 187 15.11 1.16 17.45
C ALA A 187 14.76 1.45 18.90
N VAL A 188 13.47 1.50 19.21
CA VAL A 188 12.97 1.72 20.58
C VAL A 188 12.26 0.49 21.13
N ALA A 189 12.34 0.28 22.45
CA ALA A 189 11.73 -0.87 23.11
C ALA A 189 10.28 -0.59 23.52
N ASP A 190 9.99 0.65 23.92
CA ASP A 190 8.64 1.10 24.27
C ASP A 190 7.97 1.73 23.04
N PRO A 191 6.78 1.25 22.61
CA PRO A 191 6.05 1.82 21.48
C PRO A 191 5.67 3.29 21.69
N ARG A 192 5.48 3.75 22.94
CA ARG A 192 5.22 5.17 23.26
C ARG A 192 6.38 6.07 22.87
N GLU A 193 7.62 5.60 23.06
CA GLU A 193 8.81 6.35 22.68
C GLU A 193 8.89 6.54 21.16
N ALA A 194 8.36 5.59 20.36
CA ALA A 194 8.29 5.75 18.92
C ALA A 194 7.38 6.92 18.55
N VAL A 195 6.21 7.05 19.19
CA VAL A 195 5.17 8.04 18.88
C VAL A 195 5.55 9.44 19.36
N ARG A 196 6.22 9.56 20.52
CA ARG A 196 6.53 10.86 21.14
C ARG A 196 7.30 11.77 20.19
N ASN A 197 6.78 12.99 19.94
CA ASN A 197 7.36 13.97 19.01
C ASN A 197 7.63 13.41 17.60
N ALA A 198 6.91 12.40 17.14
CA ALA A 198 6.93 12.00 15.74
C ALA A 198 5.95 12.88 14.97
N ASP A 199 6.29 13.24 13.74
CA ASP A 199 5.39 13.97 12.85
C ASP A 199 4.51 13.01 12.03
N ILE A 200 5.10 11.88 11.61
CA ILE A 200 4.45 10.86 10.81
C ILE A 200 4.62 9.51 11.48
N ILE A 201 3.52 8.79 11.65
CA ILE A 201 3.49 7.44 12.23
C ILE A 201 2.96 6.49 11.16
N VAL A 202 3.65 5.37 10.93
CA VAL A 202 3.20 4.33 10.00
C VAL A 202 3.18 2.99 10.70
N THR A 203 2.05 2.27 10.61
CA THR A 203 1.95 0.90 11.12
C THR A 203 1.95 -0.10 9.96
N THR A 204 2.75 -1.17 10.08
CA THR A 204 2.99 -2.16 9.02
C THR A 204 3.04 -3.57 9.59
N THR A 205 2.19 -3.88 10.56
CA THR A 205 2.22 -5.15 11.29
C THR A 205 1.03 -6.05 10.93
N PRO A 206 1.14 -7.36 11.02
CA PRO A 206 0.02 -8.28 10.93
C PRO A 206 -0.68 -8.44 12.29
N ALA A 207 -0.77 -7.39 13.09
CA ALA A 207 -1.35 -7.45 14.43
C ALA A 207 -2.86 -7.69 14.35
N GLU A 208 -3.37 -8.50 15.29
CA GLU A 208 -4.80 -8.77 15.47
C GLU A 208 -5.39 -7.99 16.67
N LYS A 209 -4.54 -7.19 17.31
CA LYS A 209 -4.90 -6.29 18.41
C LYS A 209 -4.11 -5.01 18.29
N PRO A 210 -4.66 -3.87 18.70
CA PRO A 210 -4.01 -2.58 18.61
C PRO A 210 -2.59 -2.57 19.15
N VAL A 211 -1.68 -2.03 18.37
CA VAL A 211 -0.27 -1.78 18.75
C VAL A 211 0.00 -0.29 18.92
N LEU A 212 -0.92 0.57 18.49
CA LEU A 212 -0.89 2.01 18.67
C LEU A 212 -2.14 2.46 19.42
N MET A 213 -1.95 3.17 20.54
CA MET A 213 -3.02 3.64 21.42
C MET A 213 -3.33 5.11 21.17
N ALA A 214 -4.63 5.46 21.23
CA ALA A 214 -5.09 6.83 21.02
C ALA A 214 -4.51 7.83 22.02
N GLU A 215 -4.24 7.43 23.24
CA GLU A 215 -3.67 8.28 24.30
C GLU A 215 -2.22 8.72 24.03
N TRP A 216 -1.51 8.04 23.12
CA TRP A 216 -0.12 8.39 22.76
C TRP A 216 -0.04 9.45 21.67
N LEU A 217 -1.14 9.70 20.96
CA LEU A 217 -1.15 10.65 19.85
C LEU A 217 -1.09 12.09 20.36
N GLU A 218 -0.28 12.89 19.68
CA GLU A 218 -0.03 14.30 19.94
C GLU A 218 -0.59 15.17 18.81
N PRO A 219 -0.99 16.42 19.07
CA PRO A 219 -1.44 17.34 18.03
C PRO A 219 -0.45 17.46 16.87
N GLY A 220 -0.97 17.57 15.65
CA GLY A 220 -0.18 17.77 14.43
C GLY A 220 0.37 16.51 13.79
N GLN A 221 0.21 15.35 14.42
CA GLN A 221 0.67 14.07 13.87
C GLN A 221 -0.16 13.61 12.67
N HIS A 222 0.48 12.86 11.77
CA HIS A 222 -0.15 12.10 10.72
C HIS A 222 0.05 10.61 10.98
N LEU A 223 -1.02 9.82 10.94
CA LEU A 223 -1.01 8.37 11.09
C LEU A 223 -1.39 7.71 9.77
N THR A 224 -0.63 6.71 9.33
CA THR A 224 -0.98 5.80 8.22
C THR A 224 -1.02 4.36 8.73
N ALA A 225 -2.17 3.70 8.66
CA ALA A 225 -2.29 2.27 8.90
C ALA A 225 -2.21 1.51 7.57
N MET A 226 -1.27 0.55 7.49
CA MET A 226 -0.99 -0.23 6.27
C MET A 226 -1.15 -1.74 6.48
N GLY A 227 -1.17 -2.22 7.72
CA GLY A 227 -1.12 -3.65 8.02
C GLY A 227 -2.48 -4.31 8.13
N SER A 228 -3.56 -3.53 8.25
CA SER A 228 -4.91 -4.02 8.45
C SER A 228 -5.65 -4.22 7.12
N ASP A 229 -5.18 -5.16 6.31
CA ASP A 229 -5.72 -5.51 4.98
C ASP A 229 -6.61 -6.77 4.99
N ALA A 230 -7.00 -7.25 6.17
CA ALA A 230 -7.90 -8.39 6.38
C ALA A 230 -8.76 -8.17 7.63
N GLU A 231 -9.96 -8.78 7.68
CA GLU A 231 -10.96 -8.58 8.74
C GLU A 231 -10.45 -8.81 10.17
N HIS A 232 -9.49 -9.73 10.33
CA HIS A 232 -8.94 -10.08 11.65
C HIS A 232 -7.75 -9.22 12.07
N LYS A 233 -7.17 -8.43 11.16
CA LYS A 233 -6.01 -7.58 11.44
C LYS A 233 -6.45 -6.22 11.97
N ASN A 234 -5.85 -5.81 13.09
CA ASN A 234 -6.15 -4.53 13.75
C ASN A 234 -4.87 -3.98 14.38
N GLU A 235 -4.41 -2.84 13.96
CA GLU A 235 -3.20 -2.18 14.46
C GLU A 235 -3.51 -0.99 15.37
N ILE A 236 -4.69 -0.36 15.20
CA ILE A 236 -5.00 0.94 15.77
C ILE A 236 -6.12 0.84 16.82
N ASP A 237 -5.93 1.50 17.96
CA ASP A 237 -6.98 1.68 18.96
C ASP A 237 -8.18 2.42 18.33
N PRO A 238 -9.40 1.86 18.35
CA PRO A 238 -10.60 2.52 17.84
C PRO A 238 -10.86 3.93 18.41
N ALA A 239 -10.36 4.23 19.61
CA ALA A 239 -10.47 5.57 20.19
C ALA A 239 -9.75 6.67 19.38
N VAL A 240 -8.86 6.31 18.45
CA VAL A 240 -8.21 7.24 17.51
C VAL A 240 -9.23 7.97 16.64
N PHE A 241 -10.35 7.32 16.28
CA PHE A 241 -11.41 7.93 15.47
C PHE A 241 -12.12 9.13 16.12
N ALA A 242 -12.02 9.27 17.45
CA ALA A 242 -12.52 10.43 18.17
C ALA A 242 -11.53 11.60 18.18
N LYS A 243 -10.23 11.35 17.91
CA LYS A 243 -9.16 12.35 17.97
C LYS A 243 -8.66 12.79 16.61
N ALA A 244 -8.72 11.90 15.62
CA ALA A 244 -8.13 12.11 14.32
C ALA A 244 -9.18 12.31 13.23
N ARG A 245 -8.83 13.11 12.23
CA ARG A 245 -9.56 13.15 10.98
C ARG A 245 -9.18 11.91 10.17
N TYR A 246 -10.16 11.02 10.04
CA TYR A 246 -10.03 9.76 9.32
C TYR A 246 -10.26 9.90 7.83
N ILE A 247 -9.39 9.32 7.03
CA ILE A 247 -9.45 9.25 5.57
C ILE A 247 -9.16 7.81 5.14
N ALA A 248 -10.05 7.21 4.34
CA ALA A 248 -9.89 5.86 3.82
C ALA A 248 -9.26 5.86 2.42
N ASP A 249 -8.58 4.80 2.02
CA ASP A 249 -8.29 4.57 0.60
C ASP A 249 -9.58 4.25 -0.18
N ARG A 250 -10.49 3.44 0.40
CA ARG A 250 -11.82 3.15 -0.12
C ARG A 250 -12.78 2.80 1.02
N ILE A 251 -13.81 3.60 1.25
CA ILE A 251 -14.75 3.42 2.37
C ILE A 251 -15.48 2.08 2.31
N THR A 252 -15.93 1.66 1.13
CA THR A 252 -16.62 0.37 0.97
C THR A 252 -15.73 -0.81 1.34
N GLN A 253 -14.42 -0.68 1.21
CA GLN A 253 -13.44 -1.69 1.56
C GLN A 253 -13.06 -1.63 3.05
N THR A 254 -12.78 -0.44 3.59
CA THR A 254 -12.40 -0.27 5.00
C THR A 254 -13.53 -0.58 5.99
N ARG A 255 -14.79 -0.58 5.55
CA ARG A 255 -15.93 -1.06 6.35
C ARG A 255 -15.97 -2.58 6.51
N VAL A 256 -15.35 -3.32 5.62
CA VAL A 256 -15.29 -4.80 5.64
C VAL A 256 -14.00 -5.28 6.26
N LEU A 257 -12.90 -4.59 5.97
CA LEU A 257 -11.57 -4.85 6.49
C LEU A 257 -10.90 -3.50 6.80
N GLY A 258 -9.72 -3.47 7.39
CA GLY A 258 -9.10 -2.20 7.82
C GLY A 258 -9.52 -1.77 9.22
N GLU A 259 -9.05 -0.60 9.62
CA GLU A 259 -9.25 -0.10 10.98
C GLU A 259 -10.69 0.40 11.22
N LEU A 260 -11.36 0.92 10.17
CA LEU A 260 -12.75 1.36 10.27
C LEU A 260 -13.70 0.19 10.62
N HIS A 261 -13.43 -1.01 10.07
CA HIS A 261 -14.18 -2.22 10.41
C HIS A 261 -14.21 -2.45 11.94
N HIS A 262 -13.05 -2.38 12.58
CA HIS A 262 -12.93 -2.58 14.02
C HIS A 262 -13.57 -1.46 14.83
N ALA A 263 -13.44 -0.21 14.37
CA ALA A 263 -14.06 0.93 15.05
C ALA A 263 -15.59 0.87 15.03
N ILE A 264 -16.18 0.40 13.93
CA ILE A 264 -17.63 0.14 13.84
C ILE A 264 -18.03 -1.02 14.75
N LYS A 265 -17.30 -2.14 14.68
CA LYS A 265 -17.58 -3.33 15.47
C LYS A 265 -17.52 -3.09 16.98
N THR A 266 -16.66 -2.19 17.44
CA THR A 266 -16.55 -1.81 18.86
C THR A 266 -17.53 -0.70 19.26
N GLY A 267 -18.28 -0.12 18.33
CA GLY A 267 -19.17 1.01 18.58
C GLY A 267 -18.47 2.36 18.76
N ALA A 268 -17.16 2.45 18.51
CA ALA A 268 -16.43 3.72 18.55
C ALA A 268 -16.82 4.65 17.39
N VAL A 269 -17.33 4.07 16.29
CA VAL A 269 -17.82 4.79 15.12
C VAL A 269 -19.22 4.27 14.77
N ALA A 270 -20.17 5.18 14.50
CA ALA A 270 -21.49 4.80 14.01
C ALA A 270 -21.38 4.22 12.58
N GLU A 271 -22.19 3.19 12.29
CA GLU A 271 -22.13 2.48 11.01
C GLU A 271 -22.43 3.40 9.80
N ASP A 272 -23.30 4.38 9.98
CA ASP A 272 -23.71 5.34 8.95
C ASP A 272 -22.82 6.58 8.85
N ARG A 273 -21.78 6.71 9.71
CA ARG A 273 -20.90 7.86 9.67
C ARG A 273 -20.16 7.95 8.34
N HIS A 274 -20.21 9.14 7.74
CA HIS A 274 -19.51 9.45 6.48
C HIS A 274 -18.08 9.89 6.75
N PHE A 275 -17.18 9.48 5.84
CA PHE A 275 -15.77 9.87 5.84
C PHE A 275 -15.30 10.18 4.42
N ASP A 276 -14.26 10.97 4.30
CA ASP A 276 -13.61 11.25 3.03
C ASP A 276 -12.72 10.08 2.58
N GLU A 277 -12.56 9.93 1.26
CA GLU A 277 -11.59 9.02 0.66
C GLU A 277 -10.34 9.81 0.21
N LEU A 278 -9.18 9.16 0.26
CA LEU A 278 -7.90 9.76 -0.15
C LEU A 278 -7.95 10.24 -1.61
N GLY A 279 -8.67 9.52 -2.48
CA GLY A 279 -8.90 9.95 -3.84
C GLY A 279 -9.59 11.31 -3.97
N ALA A 280 -10.57 11.59 -3.10
CA ALA A 280 -11.25 12.89 -3.07
C ALA A 280 -10.31 14.00 -2.58
N VAL A 281 -9.45 13.71 -1.59
CA VAL A 281 -8.44 14.66 -1.10
C VAL A 281 -7.44 14.98 -2.21
N VAL A 282 -6.88 13.96 -2.87
CA VAL A 282 -5.93 14.12 -3.98
C VAL A 282 -6.53 14.92 -5.12
N ALA A 283 -7.82 14.69 -5.44
CA ALA A 283 -8.52 15.41 -6.50
C ALA A 283 -9.00 16.82 -6.10
N GLY A 284 -8.72 17.28 -4.89
CA GLY A 284 -9.16 18.58 -4.38
C GLY A 284 -10.68 18.69 -4.13
N LYS A 285 -11.39 17.55 -4.06
CA LYS A 285 -12.84 17.47 -3.78
C LYS A 285 -13.16 17.35 -2.29
N ALA A 286 -12.18 16.97 -1.49
CA ALA A 286 -12.24 16.97 -0.04
C ALA A 286 -10.99 17.64 0.52
N PRO A 287 -11.07 18.28 1.70
CA PRO A 287 -9.90 18.90 2.29
C PRO A 287 -8.90 17.83 2.75
N GLY A 288 -7.61 18.08 2.57
CA GLY A 288 -6.53 17.37 3.23
C GLY A 288 -6.40 17.78 4.70
N ARG A 289 -5.18 18.01 5.19
CA ARG A 289 -4.96 18.63 6.52
C ARG A 289 -5.48 20.05 6.56
N THR A 290 -6.22 20.41 7.61
CA THR A 290 -6.88 21.71 7.74
C THR A 290 -6.21 22.65 8.77
N SER A 291 -5.43 22.11 9.70
CA SER A 291 -4.63 22.90 10.64
C SER A 291 -3.32 22.21 11.03
N ALA A 292 -2.40 22.97 11.64
CA ALA A 292 -1.12 22.43 12.10
C ALA A 292 -1.30 21.42 13.24
N GLU A 293 -2.31 21.63 14.10
CA GLU A 293 -2.60 20.81 15.28
C GLU A 293 -3.49 19.60 14.97
N GLU A 294 -4.13 19.58 13.81
CA GLU A 294 -5.02 18.46 13.42
C GLU A 294 -4.23 17.15 13.42
N ILE A 295 -4.78 16.10 14.00
CA ILE A 295 -4.30 14.73 13.81
C ILE A 295 -5.03 14.16 12.59
N THR A 296 -4.29 13.67 11.60
CA THR A 296 -4.86 13.02 10.42
C THR A 296 -4.55 11.53 10.43
N PHE A 297 -5.50 10.72 9.96
CA PHE A 297 -5.39 9.27 9.97
C PHE A 297 -5.80 8.69 8.61
N ALA A 298 -4.86 8.11 7.87
CA ALA A 298 -5.09 7.38 6.63
C ALA A 298 -5.15 5.87 6.88
N ASP A 299 -6.24 5.23 6.48
CA ASP A 299 -6.45 3.78 6.54
C ASP A 299 -6.35 3.22 5.12
N LEU A 300 -5.27 2.47 4.85
CA LEU A 300 -4.90 2.02 3.51
C LEU A 300 -4.88 0.50 3.42
N THR A 301 -5.94 -0.06 2.87
CA THR A 301 -6.16 -1.51 2.74
C THR A 301 -5.70 -2.07 1.39
N GLY A 302 -5.29 -1.19 0.48
CA GLY A 302 -4.78 -1.55 -0.85
C GLY A 302 -5.89 -1.86 -1.86
N THR A 303 -5.96 -1.06 -2.92
CA THR A 303 -7.03 -1.07 -3.91
C THR A 303 -6.56 -1.54 -5.28
N GLY A 304 -7.46 -2.13 -6.09
CA GLY A 304 -7.16 -2.62 -7.43
C GLY A 304 -6.69 -1.53 -8.41
N VAL A 305 -7.04 -0.26 -8.17
CA VAL A 305 -6.56 0.86 -9.01
C VAL A 305 -5.07 1.06 -8.91
N GLN A 306 -4.48 0.83 -7.74
CA GLN A 306 -3.02 0.92 -7.53
C GLN A 306 -2.30 -0.20 -8.29
N ASP A 307 -2.87 -1.41 -8.27
CA ASP A 307 -2.30 -2.56 -8.97
C ASP A 307 -2.37 -2.36 -10.50
N THR A 308 -3.48 -1.84 -11.02
CA THR A 308 -3.61 -1.46 -12.43
C THR A 308 -2.64 -0.36 -12.83
N ALA A 309 -2.49 0.68 -12.00
CA ALA A 309 -1.60 1.81 -12.31
C ALA A 309 -0.13 1.37 -12.37
N ILE A 310 0.34 0.63 -11.35
CA ILE A 310 1.74 0.19 -11.30
C ILE A 310 2.05 -0.83 -12.41
N ALA A 311 1.10 -1.69 -12.79
CA ALA A 311 1.28 -2.64 -13.88
C ALA A 311 1.42 -1.92 -15.24
N ASN A 312 0.59 -0.90 -15.52
CA ASN A 312 0.72 -0.09 -16.73
C ASN A 312 2.06 0.65 -16.76
N LEU A 313 2.49 1.25 -15.65
CA LEU A 313 3.80 1.91 -15.53
C LEU A 313 4.94 0.92 -15.82
N ALA A 314 4.88 -0.28 -15.23
CA ALA A 314 5.90 -1.31 -15.41
C ALA A 314 6.03 -1.76 -16.86
N VAL A 315 4.90 -2.04 -17.52
CA VAL A 315 4.88 -2.48 -18.92
C VAL A 315 5.34 -1.37 -19.87
N SER A 316 4.93 -0.11 -19.63
CA SER A 316 5.42 1.03 -20.40
C SER A 316 6.94 1.17 -20.30
N ARG A 317 7.49 1.20 -19.08
CA ARG A 317 8.93 1.31 -18.85
C ARG A 317 9.73 0.13 -19.42
N ALA A 318 9.18 -1.09 -19.28
CA ALA A 318 9.81 -2.29 -19.84
C ALA A 318 9.87 -2.24 -21.37
N ARG A 319 8.80 -1.75 -22.02
CA ARG A 319 8.76 -1.53 -23.46
C ARG A 319 9.80 -0.52 -23.93
N ASP A 320 9.91 0.60 -23.23
CA ASP A 320 10.89 1.66 -23.53
C ASP A 320 12.34 1.18 -23.34
N ALA A 321 12.58 0.31 -22.36
CA ALA A 321 13.88 -0.31 -22.08
C ALA A 321 14.18 -1.55 -22.94
N GLY A 322 13.24 -2.06 -23.72
CA GLY A 322 13.36 -3.32 -24.45
C GLY A 322 13.54 -4.54 -23.53
N SER A 323 12.98 -4.50 -22.30
CA SER A 323 13.12 -5.54 -21.29
C SER A 323 12.02 -6.57 -21.40
N GLY A 324 12.32 -7.80 -20.95
CA GLY A 324 11.39 -8.92 -20.90
C GLY A 324 11.44 -9.83 -22.13
N GLN A 325 10.73 -10.95 -22.03
CA GLN A 325 10.61 -11.93 -23.10
C GLN A 325 9.25 -11.78 -23.81
N THR A 326 9.26 -11.71 -25.13
CA THR A 326 8.04 -11.64 -25.92
C THR A 326 7.67 -13.02 -26.47
N ILE A 327 6.41 -13.40 -26.32
CA ILE A 327 5.83 -14.63 -26.87
C ILE A 327 4.77 -14.26 -27.90
N ASP A 328 4.84 -14.86 -29.09
CA ASP A 328 3.77 -14.76 -30.09
C ASP A 328 2.62 -15.71 -29.72
N ASN A 329 1.52 -15.13 -29.28
CA ASN A 329 0.27 -15.86 -29.03
C ASN A 329 -0.60 -15.81 -30.30
N LYS A 330 -0.56 -16.89 -31.07
CA LYS A 330 -1.39 -17.03 -32.29
C LYS A 330 -2.85 -17.21 -31.85
N ILE A 331 -3.68 -16.23 -32.12
CA ILE A 331 -5.14 -16.44 -32.07
C ILE A 331 -5.50 -17.23 -33.30
N ASP A 332 -5.93 -18.47 -33.12
CA ASP A 332 -6.50 -19.28 -34.19
C ASP A 332 -7.80 -18.58 -34.62
N LYS A 333 -7.77 -17.99 -35.81
CA LYS A 333 -8.98 -17.45 -36.43
C LYS A 333 -9.67 -18.68 -37.02
N GLY A 334 -10.34 -19.48 -36.18
CA GLY A 334 -11.28 -20.45 -36.66
C GLY A 334 -12.16 -19.77 -37.71
N ASP A 335 -12.42 -20.46 -38.81
CA ASP A 335 -13.21 -19.97 -39.92
C ASP A 335 -14.42 -19.21 -39.38
N ALA A 336 -14.39 -17.88 -39.52
CA ALA A 336 -15.55 -17.06 -39.24
C ALA A 336 -16.62 -17.44 -40.26
N ALA A 337 -17.54 -18.31 -39.81
CA ALA A 337 -18.72 -18.65 -40.56
C ALA A 337 -19.71 -17.48 -40.56
#